data_d1b2a16c48abf8b6dbe3b5d7e32acfda
#
_entry.id   d1b2a16c48abf8b6dbe3b5d7e32acfda
#
_cell.length_a   1.000
_cell.length_b   1.000
_cell.length_c   1.000
_cell.angle_alpha   90.00
_cell.angle_beta   90.00
_cell.angle_gamma   90.00
#
_symmetry.space_group_name_H-M   'P 1'
#
loop_
_entity.id
_entity.type
_entity.pdbx_description
1 polymer ?
#
loop_
_entity_poly.entity_id
_entity_poly.type
_entity_poly.pdbx_seq_one_letter_code
_entity_poly.pdbx_strand_id
1 'polypeptide(L)'
;MLNIERIGDIEVLTINRPQAGNSISSDLTSALIENLERLHKDNNLHALIITGSGEKFFCTGGDIKEYREIKSPQKLNYHFDRTRKAMDLIETLKCPVISAINGYALGGGAELILCTDYRIAENHSEIGWPQSQLGIIPAWNGIDRLVRDCGPRIASNLLMTGKRISAEAAEKFRIVDIVVQTGTSMEFALEHAEVLKKSAPKALKATKEIIAATSKYSYEEVRQQQHDIFPDLWFSKDHKEAEAAFAEKRAPIFKNK
;
A
#
# COMPACT_ATOMS: atom_id res chain seq x y z
N MET A 1 6.17 7.08 -17.32
CA MET A 1 5.08 6.19 -16.85
C MET A 1 5.02 6.09 -15.33
N LEU A 2 6.15 5.97 -14.66
CA LEU A 2 6.30 6.06 -13.22
C LEU A 2 7.21 7.25 -12.90
N ASN A 3 6.70 8.24 -12.18
CA ASN A 3 7.53 9.33 -11.66
C ASN A 3 7.96 8.96 -10.24
N ILE A 4 9.21 9.24 -9.94
CA ILE A 4 9.84 8.93 -8.66
C ILE A 4 10.40 10.21 -8.12
N GLU A 5 9.99 10.57 -6.92
CA GLU A 5 10.48 11.76 -6.22
C GLU A 5 10.91 11.38 -4.81
N ARG A 6 12.06 11.90 -4.37
CA ARG A 6 12.56 11.75 -3.02
C ARG A 6 12.44 13.05 -2.25
N ILE A 7 11.65 13.06 -1.18
CA ILE A 7 11.45 14.21 -0.30
C ILE A 7 12.08 13.86 1.06
N GLY A 8 13.34 14.21 1.24
CA GLY A 8 14.10 13.78 2.42
C GLY A 8 14.25 12.26 2.46
N ASP A 9 13.62 11.63 3.43
CA ASP A 9 13.60 10.18 3.65
C ASP A 9 12.26 9.53 3.27
N ILE A 10 11.37 10.29 2.62
CA ILE A 10 10.11 9.81 2.05
C ILE A 10 10.28 9.64 0.54
N GLU A 11 9.84 8.53 -0.02
CA GLU A 11 9.76 8.34 -1.46
C GLU A 11 8.31 8.45 -1.93
N VAL A 12 8.11 9.12 -3.08
CA VAL A 12 6.81 9.25 -3.73
C VAL A 12 6.86 8.56 -5.09
N LEU A 13 6.01 7.58 -5.29
CA LEU A 13 5.78 6.93 -6.59
C LEU A 13 4.47 7.43 -7.18
N THR A 14 4.55 8.17 -8.28
CA THR A 14 3.37 8.65 -9.01
C THR A 14 3.17 7.83 -10.28
N ILE A 15 2.06 7.13 -10.38
CA ILE A 15 1.64 6.47 -11.63
C ILE A 15 1.25 7.57 -12.63
N ASN A 16 2.03 7.73 -13.69
CA ASN A 16 1.87 8.84 -14.63
C ASN A 16 1.46 8.36 -16.03
N ARG A 17 0.20 7.94 -16.14
CA ARG A 17 -0.50 7.57 -17.37
C ARG A 17 -1.96 8.07 -17.33
N PRO A 18 -2.24 9.37 -17.07
CA PRO A 18 -3.60 9.86 -16.83
C PRO A 18 -4.52 9.64 -18.03
N GLN A 19 -4.00 9.69 -19.27
CA GLN A 19 -4.74 9.40 -20.50
C GLN A 19 -5.17 7.93 -20.64
N ALA A 20 -4.57 7.02 -19.88
CA ALA A 20 -4.93 5.60 -19.78
C ALA A 20 -5.54 5.24 -18.43
N GLY A 21 -6.07 6.21 -17.68
CA GLY A 21 -6.64 6.02 -16.35
C GLY A 21 -5.61 5.54 -15.31
N ASN A 22 -4.35 5.87 -15.49
CA ASN A 22 -3.24 5.39 -14.66
C ASN A 22 -3.18 3.85 -14.57
N SER A 23 -3.59 3.15 -15.65
CA SER A 23 -3.57 1.69 -15.69
C SER A 23 -2.14 1.14 -15.70
N ILE A 24 -1.96 -0.03 -15.10
CA ILE A 24 -0.67 -0.71 -14.96
C ILE A 24 -0.42 -1.59 -16.19
N SER A 25 0.53 -1.16 -17.03
CA SER A 25 1.06 -1.91 -18.16
C SER A 25 2.22 -2.82 -17.75
N SER A 26 2.65 -3.68 -18.67
CA SER A 26 3.83 -4.55 -18.47
C SER A 26 5.10 -3.76 -18.15
N ASP A 27 5.31 -2.62 -18.85
CA ASP A 27 6.46 -1.74 -18.62
C ASP A 27 6.38 -1.06 -17.26
N LEU A 28 5.18 -0.61 -16.88
CA LEU A 28 4.97 -0.01 -15.55
C LEU A 28 5.15 -1.05 -14.44
N THR A 29 4.67 -2.29 -14.64
CA THR A 29 4.93 -3.41 -13.71
C THR A 29 6.43 -3.63 -13.53
N SER A 30 7.21 -3.59 -14.62
CA SER A 30 8.66 -3.74 -14.56
C SER A 30 9.32 -2.61 -13.77
N ALA A 31 8.93 -1.37 -14.04
CA ALA A 31 9.42 -0.20 -13.32
C ALA A 31 9.06 -0.23 -11.83
N LEU A 32 7.84 -0.68 -11.48
CA LEU A 32 7.42 -0.86 -10.09
C LEU A 32 8.29 -1.89 -9.38
N ILE A 33 8.49 -3.08 -9.97
CA ILE A 33 9.32 -4.13 -9.38
C ILE A 33 10.75 -3.62 -9.14
N GLU A 34 11.39 -3.03 -10.15
CA GLU A 34 12.75 -2.52 -10.05
C GLU A 34 12.90 -1.50 -8.91
N ASN A 35 11.98 -0.53 -8.86
CA ASN A 35 12.02 0.49 -7.82
C ASN A 35 11.71 -0.06 -6.43
N LEU A 36 10.72 -0.94 -6.29
CA LEU A 36 10.39 -1.56 -5.01
C LEU A 36 11.54 -2.44 -4.51
N GLU A 37 12.21 -3.22 -5.38
CA GLU A 37 13.39 -4.01 -5.01
C GLU A 37 14.57 -3.10 -4.57
N ARG A 38 14.72 -1.91 -5.17
CA ARG A 38 15.67 -0.88 -4.71
C ARG A 38 15.30 -0.38 -3.32
N LEU A 39 14.01 -0.03 -3.10
CA LEU A 39 13.52 0.49 -1.84
C LEU A 39 13.61 -0.53 -0.69
N HIS A 40 13.46 -1.82 -0.97
CA HIS A 40 13.68 -2.88 0.02
C HIS A 40 15.12 -2.92 0.58
N LYS A 41 16.10 -2.38 -0.17
CA LYS A 41 17.51 -2.30 0.22
C LYS A 41 17.86 -0.95 0.86
N ASP A 42 16.97 0.04 0.78
CA ASP A 42 17.19 1.38 1.31
C ASP A 42 16.87 1.43 2.81
N ASN A 43 17.91 1.46 3.62
CA ASN A 43 17.77 1.56 5.09
C ASN A 43 17.43 2.99 5.57
N ASN A 44 17.46 3.98 4.68
CA ASN A 44 17.13 5.38 5.01
C ASN A 44 15.70 5.75 4.59
N LEU A 45 14.95 4.80 4.05
CA LEU A 45 13.55 5.02 3.68
C LEU A 45 12.67 4.95 4.93
N HIS A 46 11.94 6.03 5.24
CA HIS A 46 11.00 6.09 6.36
C HIS A 46 9.55 5.84 5.95
N ALA A 47 9.17 6.26 4.76
CA ALA A 47 7.83 6.01 4.22
C ALA A 47 7.84 5.99 2.69
N LEU A 48 6.91 5.25 2.11
CA LEU A 48 6.58 5.29 0.70
C LEU A 48 5.18 5.85 0.52
N ILE A 49 5.00 6.82 -0.39
CA ILE A 49 3.69 7.30 -0.81
C ILE A 49 3.45 6.86 -2.25
N ILE A 50 2.26 6.34 -2.54
CA ILE A 50 1.84 5.95 -3.88
C ILE A 50 0.61 6.78 -4.26
N THR A 51 0.64 7.38 -5.46
CA THR A 51 -0.47 8.19 -6.00
C THR A 51 -0.59 8.06 -7.51
N GLY A 52 -1.66 8.61 -8.08
CA GLY A 52 -1.85 8.75 -9.53
C GLY A 52 -1.63 10.19 -9.99
N SER A 53 -1.19 10.39 -11.25
CA SER A 53 -1.13 11.73 -11.82
C SER A 53 -2.51 12.20 -12.30
N GLY A 54 -2.73 13.53 -12.25
CA GLY A 54 -4.00 14.16 -12.60
C GLY A 54 -5.02 14.05 -11.45
N GLU A 55 -6.26 14.48 -11.72
CA GLU A 55 -7.28 14.64 -10.67
C GLU A 55 -8.37 13.55 -10.71
N LYS A 56 -8.43 12.76 -11.77
CA LYS A 56 -9.56 11.86 -12.01
C LYS A 56 -9.31 10.42 -11.58
N PHE A 57 -8.10 9.92 -11.76
CA PHE A 57 -7.77 8.52 -11.57
C PHE A 57 -6.56 8.35 -10.66
N PHE A 58 -6.74 7.62 -9.58
CA PHE A 58 -5.62 7.03 -8.87
C PHE A 58 -5.03 5.90 -9.74
N CYS A 59 -5.80 4.85 -9.99
CA CYS A 59 -5.44 3.73 -10.86
C CYS A 59 -6.69 2.93 -11.22
N THR A 60 -6.86 2.58 -12.51
CA THR A 60 -8.01 1.80 -12.99
C THR A 60 -7.70 0.31 -13.19
N GLY A 61 -6.57 -0.16 -12.68
CA GLY A 61 -6.16 -1.56 -12.77
C GLY A 61 -5.21 -1.84 -13.91
N GLY A 62 -5.25 -3.06 -14.44
CA GLY A 62 -4.37 -3.45 -15.52
C GLY A 62 -4.72 -2.84 -16.88
N ASP A 63 -3.74 -2.78 -17.77
CA ASP A 63 -3.95 -2.26 -19.12
C ASP A 63 -4.72 -3.28 -19.97
N ILE A 64 -6.01 -3.05 -20.13
CA ILE A 64 -6.92 -3.95 -20.87
C ILE A 64 -6.48 -4.11 -22.33
N LYS A 65 -5.82 -3.12 -22.93
CA LYS A 65 -5.34 -3.22 -24.30
C LYS A 65 -4.24 -4.29 -24.41
N GLU A 66 -3.29 -4.30 -23.47
CA GLU A 66 -2.27 -5.34 -23.39
C GLU A 66 -2.86 -6.71 -23.08
N TYR A 67 -3.85 -6.78 -22.18
CA TYR A 67 -4.47 -8.05 -21.80
C TYR A 67 -5.18 -8.75 -22.94
N ARG A 68 -5.80 -8.00 -23.87
CA ARG A 68 -6.44 -8.56 -25.09
C ARG A 68 -5.47 -9.27 -26.01
N GLU A 69 -4.19 -8.93 -25.96
CA GLU A 69 -3.14 -9.56 -26.77
C GLU A 69 -2.58 -10.84 -26.17
N ILE A 70 -2.94 -11.17 -24.93
CA ILE A 70 -2.52 -12.40 -24.26
C ILE A 70 -3.35 -13.56 -24.80
N LYS A 71 -2.70 -14.50 -25.52
CA LYS A 71 -3.37 -15.60 -26.24
C LYS A 71 -3.07 -16.97 -25.63
N SER A 72 -2.36 -17.07 -24.51
CA SER A 72 -2.08 -18.36 -23.88
C SER A 72 -2.10 -18.28 -22.35
N PRO A 73 -2.51 -19.34 -21.66
CA PRO A 73 -2.48 -19.40 -20.19
C PRO A 73 -1.08 -19.15 -19.60
N GLN A 74 -0.03 -19.62 -20.26
CA GLN A 74 1.35 -19.43 -19.79
C GLN A 74 1.76 -17.95 -19.82
N LYS A 75 1.44 -17.23 -20.90
CA LYS A 75 1.69 -15.78 -20.99
C LYS A 75 0.84 -15.01 -19.99
N LEU A 76 -0.41 -15.45 -19.79
CA LEU A 76 -1.32 -14.87 -18.80
C LEU A 76 -0.72 -15.00 -17.39
N ASN A 77 -0.35 -16.21 -17.00
CA ASN A 77 0.24 -16.47 -15.68
C ASN A 77 1.51 -15.66 -15.48
N TYR A 78 2.44 -15.67 -16.44
CA TYR A 78 3.68 -14.86 -16.36
C TYR A 78 3.39 -13.38 -16.12
N HIS A 79 2.42 -12.81 -16.85
CA HIS A 79 2.05 -11.40 -16.72
C HIS A 79 1.47 -11.09 -15.33
N PHE A 80 0.50 -11.89 -14.89
CA PHE A 80 -0.15 -11.67 -13.59
C PHE A 80 0.76 -12.00 -12.41
N ASP A 81 1.65 -13.01 -12.52
CA ASP A 81 2.64 -13.32 -11.47
C ASP A 81 3.59 -12.15 -11.23
N ARG A 82 3.99 -11.43 -12.29
CA ARG A 82 4.82 -10.22 -12.14
C ARG A 82 4.07 -9.11 -11.42
N THR A 83 2.79 -8.91 -11.77
CA THR A 83 1.99 -7.88 -11.11
C THR A 83 1.73 -8.26 -9.64
N ARG A 84 1.43 -9.53 -9.33
CA ARG A 84 1.32 -10.02 -7.95
C ARG A 84 2.62 -9.79 -7.19
N LYS A 85 3.79 -10.07 -7.81
CA LYS A 85 5.09 -9.78 -7.21
C LYS A 85 5.23 -8.29 -6.86
N ALA A 86 4.80 -7.37 -7.74
CA ALA A 86 4.83 -5.94 -7.43
C ALA A 86 3.93 -5.59 -6.23
N MET A 87 2.72 -6.16 -6.15
CA MET A 87 1.81 -5.98 -5.02
C MET A 87 2.41 -6.51 -3.72
N ASP A 88 3.00 -7.71 -3.75
CA ASP A 88 3.64 -8.32 -2.58
C ASP A 88 4.87 -7.50 -2.12
N LEU A 89 5.64 -6.92 -3.05
CA LEU A 89 6.75 -6.03 -2.71
C LEU A 89 6.26 -4.73 -2.03
N ILE A 90 5.10 -4.19 -2.40
CA ILE A 90 4.49 -3.04 -1.69
C ILE A 90 4.12 -3.45 -0.27
N GLU A 91 3.39 -4.54 -0.10
CA GLU A 91 2.90 -5.01 1.19
C GLU A 91 4.03 -5.38 2.16
N THR A 92 5.13 -5.94 1.64
CA THR A 92 6.28 -6.40 2.46
C THR A 92 7.39 -5.37 2.62
N LEU A 93 7.20 -4.13 2.12
CA LEU A 93 8.20 -3.08 2.30
C LEU A 93 8.44 -2.81 3.79
N LYS A 94 9.70 -2.61 4.17
CA LYS A 94 10.13 -2.48 5.57
C LYS A 94 9.65 -1.20 6.27
N CYS A 95 9.23 -0.20 5.51
CA CYS A 95 8.66 1.04 6.01
C CYS A 95 7.14 1.08 5.78
N PRO A 96 6.42 1.99 6.42
CA PRO A 96 5.02 2.28 6.11
C PRO A 96 4.83 2.71 4.66
N VAL A 97 3.74 2.23 4.05
CA VAL A 97 3.32 2.59 2.69
C VAL A 97 1.95 3.26 2.76
N ILE A 98 1.84 4.44 2.17
CA ILE A 98 0.64 5.28 2.18
C ILE A 98 0.10 5.41 0.77
N SER A 99 -1.19 5.15 0.56
CA SER A 99 -1.90 5.52 -0.67
C SER A 99 -2.51 6.92 -0.53
N ALA A 100 -2.08 7.85 -1.37
CA ALA A 100 -2.76 9.13 -1.57
C ALA A 100 -3.71 9.01 -2.77
N ILE A 101 -4.98 8.69 -2.48
CA ILE A 101 -5.98 8.32 -3.48
C ILE A 101 -6.65 9.59 -4.01
N ASN A 102 -6.10 10.12 -5.09
CA ASN A 102 -6.49 11.37 -5.74
C ASN A 102 -7.63 11.22 -6.76
N GLY A 103 -8.38 10.12 -6.74
CA GLY A 103 -9.46 9.85 -7.67
C GLY A 103 -9.84 8.37 -7.71
N TYR A 104 -10.37 7.91 -8.82
CA TYR A 104 -10.91 6.56 -8.95
C TYR A 104 -9.85 5.48 -8.78
N ALA A 105 -10.07 4.55 -7.85
CA ALA A 105 -9.31 3.33 -7.65
C ALA A 105 -10.19 2.12 -8.03
N LEU A 106 -10.00 1.57 -9.24
CA LEU A 106 -10.89 0.55 -9.80
C LEU A 106 -10.13 -0.71 -10.19
N GLY A 107 -10.78 -1.86 -10.05
CA GLY A 107 -10.21 -3.15 -10.43
C GLY A 107 -8.89 -3.43 -9.71
N GLY A 108 -7.82 -3.63 -10.46
CA GLY A 108 -6.48 -3.79 -9.91
C GLY A 108 -5.96 -2.56 -9.15
N GLY A 109 -6.44 -1.34 -9.48
CA GLY A 109 -6.14 -0.14 -8.69
C GLY A 109 -6.75 -0.20 -7.29
N ALA A 110 -7.94 -0.77 -7.16
CA ALA A 110 -8.54 -1.05 -5.87
C ALA A 110 -7.85 -2.22 -5.14
N GLU A 111 -7.21 -3.15 -5.88
CA GLU A 111 -6.36 -4.18 -5.26
C GLU A 111 -5.02 -3.61 -4.78
N LEU A 112 -4.46 -2.61 -5.50
CA LEU A 112 -3.21 -1.95 -5.13
C LEU A 112 -3.33 -1.20 -3.80
N ILE A 113 -4.40 -0.44 -3.57
CA ILE A 113 -4.58 0.28 -2.30
C ILE A 113 -4.64 -0.67 -1.11
N LEU A 114 -5.13 -1.90 -1.28
CA LEU A 114 -5.16 -2.92 -0.20
C LEU A 114 -3.76 -3.45 0.17
N CYS A 115 -2.73 -3.17 -0.63
CA CYS A 115 -1.35 -3.53 -0.33
C CYS A 115 -0.64 -2.48 0.53
N THR A 116 -1.28 -1.34 0.82
CA THR A 116 -0.70 -0.24 1.58
C THR A 116 -1.18 -0.23 3.03
N ASP A 117 -0.37 0.36 3.91
CA ASP A 117 -0.63 0.37 5.36
C ASP A 117 -1.62 1.47 5.77
N TYR A 118 -1.67 2.58 5.02
CA TYR A 118 -2.56 3.70 5.27
C TYR A 118 -3.11 4.28 3.97
N ARG A 119 -4.39 4.63 3.96
CA ARG A 119 -5.12 5.03 2.74
C ARG A 119 -5.89 6.32 2.99
N ILE A 120 -5.48 7.36 2.29
CA ILE A 120 -6.08 8.70 2.32
C ILE A 120 -6.80 8.90 1.00
N ALA A 121 -8.12 9.07 1.01
CA ALA A 121 -8.90 9.25 -0.20
C ALA A 121 -9.49 10.66 -0.29
N GLU A 122 -9.44 11.25 -1.46
CA GLU A 122 -10.18 12.48 -1.73
C GLU A 122 -11.67 12.20 -1.83
N ASN A 123 -12.49 13.10 -1.34
CA ASN A 123 -13.94 12.94 -1.20
C ASN A 123 -14.69 12.63 -2.51
N HIS A 124 -14.13 12.99 -3.68
CA HIS A 124 -14.70 12.67 -4.99
C HIS A 124 -14.26 11.29 -5.51
N SER A 125 -13.38 10.58 -4.79
CA SER A 125 -12.87 9.28 -5.20
C SER A 125 -13.95 8.20 -5.14
N GLU A 126 -13.90 7.27 -6.09
CA GLU A 126 -14.69 6.04 -6.08
C GLU A 126 -13.78 4.82 -6.08
N ILE A 127 -14.15 3.82 -5.28
CA ILE A 127 -13.41 2.57 -5.15
C ILE A 127 -14.30 1.41 -5.57
N GLY A 128 -13.77 0.46 -6.34
CA GLY A 128 -14.59 -0.66 -6.77
C GLY A 128 -13.84 -1.80 -7.44
N TRP A 129 -14.45 -2.99 -7.38
CA TRP A 129 -13.92 -4.24 -7.93
C TRP A 129 -14.88 -4.80 -8.99
N PRO A 130 -14.91 -4.23 -10.23
CA PRO A 130 -15.89 -4.59 -11.26
C PRO A 130 -15.57 -5.92 -11.99
N GLN A 131 -14.60 -6.69 -11.53
CA GLN A 131 -14.11 -7.90 -12.24
C GLN A 131 -15.21 -8.94 -12.47
N SER A 132 -16.15 -9.12 -11.53
CA SER A 132 -17.28 -10.05 -11.71
C SER A 132 -18.18 -9.68 -12.91
N GLN A 133 -18.32 -8.39 -13.20
CA GLN A 133 -19.06 -7.89 -14.37
C GLN A 133 -18.29 -8.14 -15.69
N LEU A 134 -17.01 -8.46 -15.60
CA LEU A 134 -16.15 -8.83 -16.73
C LEU A 134 -15.96 -10.36 -16.85
N GLY A 135 -16.67 -11.15 -16.01
CA GLY A 135 -16.57 -12.61 -15.99
C GLY A 135 -15.28 -13.17 -15.39
N ILE A 136 -14.57 -12.37 -14.58
CA ILE A 136 -13.32 -12.76 -13.91
C ILE A 136 -13.36 -12.37 -12.42
N ILE A 137 -12.37 -12.81 -11.67
CA ILE A 137 -12.15 -12.39 -10.28
C ILE A 137 -10.96 -11.44 -10.19
N PRO A 138 -10.79 -10.68 -9.08
CA PRO A 138 -9.55 -9.96 -8.77
C PRO A 138 -8.33 -10.88 -8.88
N ALA A 139 -7.32 -10.45 -9.62
CA ALA A 139 -6.21 -11.31 -10.02
C ALA A 139 -4.86 -10.93 -9.39
N TRP A 140 -4.81 -9.86 -8.59
CA TRP A 140 -3.60 -9.37 -7.91
C TRP A 140 -3.62 -9.69 -6.40
N ASN A 141 -4.30 -10.78 -6.00
CA ASN A 141 -4.50 -11.21 -4.62
C ASN A 141 -5.30 -10.19 -3.79
N GLY A 142 -6.28 -9.49 -4.40
CA GLY A 142 -7.07 -8.48 -3.71
C GLY A 142 -8.23 -9.03 -2.88
N ILE A 143 -8.64 -10.29 -3.10
CA ILE A 143 -9.80 -10.87 -2.39
C ILE A 143 -9.49 -11.09 -0.92
N ASP A 144 -8.39 -11.73 -0.61
CA ASP A 144 -7.95 -12.02 0.76
C ASP A 144 -7.64 -10.74 1.53
N ARG A 145 -6.99 -9.76 0.88
CA ARG A 145 -6.72 -8.43 1.45
C ARG A 145 -8.03 -7.69 1.78
N LEU A 146 -8.99 -7.68 0.86
CA LEU A 146 -10.28 -7.04 1.10
C LEU A 146 -11.06 -7.72 2.23
N VAL A 147 -11.04 -9.06 2.29
CA VAL A 147 -11.66 -9.82 3.39
C VAL A 147 -11.00 -9.51 4.73
N ARG A 148 -9.68 -9.38 4.76
CA ARG A 148 -8.93 -8.98 5.95
C ARG A 148 -9.35 -7.61 6.48
N ASP A 149 -9.54 -6.64 5.56
CA ASP A 149 -9.81 -5.25 5.93
C ASP A 149 -11.27 -5.02 6.34
N CYS A 150 -12.24 -5.52 5.57
CA CYS A 150 -13.67 -5.24 5.81
C CYS A 150 -14.53 -6.45 6.18
N GLY A 151 -13.91 -7.63 6.29
CA GLY A 151 -14.61 -8.88 6.60
C GLY A 151 -15.36 -9.50 5.40
N PRO A 152 -15.71 -10.80 5.48
CA PRO A 152 -16.20 -11.56 4.33
C PRO A 152 -17.56 -11.07 3.82
N ARG A 153 -18.42 -10.51 4.66
CA ARG A 153 -19.76 -10.08 4.23
C ARG A 153 -19.71 -8.82 3.35
N ILE A 154 -18.92 -7.83 3.75
CA ILE A 154 -18.74 -6.59 2.97
C ILE A 154 -17.97 -6.93 1.70
N ALA A 155 -16.88 -7.69 1.80
CA ALA A 155 -16.10 -8.13 0.66
C ALA A 155 -16.96 -8.88 -0.38
N SER A 156 -17.81 -9.85 0.05
CA SER A 156 -18.74 -10.57 -0.85
C SER A 156 -19.66 -9.62 -1.59
N ASN A 157 -20.26 -8.65 -0.88
CA ASN A 157 -21.16 -7.68 -1.52
C ASN A 157 -20.42 -6.86 -2.60
N LEU A 158 -19.26 -6.30 -2.27
CA LEU A 158 -18.48 -5.47 -3.20
C LEU A 158 -17.99 -6.27 -4.42
N LEU A 159 -17.43 -7.47 -4.18
CA LEU A 159 -16.87 -8.32 -5.23
C LEU A 159 -17.93 -8.91 -6.16
N MET A 160 -19.05 -9.40 -5.61
CA MET A 160 -20.09 -10.06 -6.40
C MET A 160 -20.95 -9.05 -7.17
N THR A 161 -21.21 -7.87 -6.59
CA THR A 161 -21.97 -6.84 -7.28
C THR A 161 -21.15 -6.02 -8.27
N GLY A 162 -19.84 -5.93 -8.05
CA GLY A 162 -18.93 -5.06 -8.82
C GLY A 162 -19.26 -3.57 -8.69
N LYS A 163 -20.05 -3.18 -7.70
CA LYS A 163 -20.45 -1.78 -7.47
C LYS A 163 -19.24 -0.94 -7.03
N ARG A 164 -19.23 0.29 -7.50
CA ARG A 164 -18.36 1.32 -6.95
C ARG A 164 -18.98 1.89 -5.69
N ILE A 165 -18.15 2.28 -4.75
CA ILE A 165 -18.53 2.97 -3.52
C ILE A 165 -17.79 4.30 -3.44
N SER A 166 -18.41 5.29 -2.79
CA SER A 166 -17.73 6.56 -2.51
C SER A 166 -16.62 6.41 -1.48
N ALA A 167 -15.74 7.41 -1.39
CA ALA A 167 -14.69 7.47 -0.39
C ALA A 167 -15.25 7.35 1.05
N GLU A 168 -16.37 8.03 1.36
CA GLU A 168 -17.01 7.97 2.69
C GLU A 168 -17.61 6.58 3.00
N ALA A 169 -18.11 5.87 1.98
CA ALA A 169 -18.58 4.50 2.17
C ALA A 169 -17.40 3.55 2.39
N ALA A 170 -16.28 3.77 1.69
CA ALA A 170 -15.05 3.01 1.86
C ALA A 170 -14.43 3.23 3.25
N GLU A 171 -14.48 4.44 3.79
CA GLU A 171 -14.06 4.76 5.15
C GLU A 171 -14.93 4.02 6.19
N LYS A 172 -16.27 4.06 6.04
CA LYS A 172 -17.19 3.30 6.91
C LYS A 172 -16.94 1.79 6.87
N PHE A 173 -16.49 1.26 5.75
CA PHE A 173 -16.12 -0.14 5.58
C PHE A 173 -14.67 -0.46 5.99
N ARG A 174 -13.91 0.51 6.47
CA ARG A 174 -12.49 0.38 6.85
C ARG A 174 -11.57 0.00 5.70
N ILE A 175 -11.96 0.34 4.47
CA ILE A 175 -11.15 0.19 3.26
C ILE A 175 -10.27 1.42 3.05
N VAL A 176 -10.71 2.57 3.53
CA VAL A 176 -10.00 3.85 3.57
C VAL A 176 -9.93 4.30 5.03
N ASP A 177 -8.82 4.91 5.43
CA ASP A 177 -8.59 5.34 6.82
C ASP A 177 -9.09 6.76 7.08
N ILE A 178 -8.99 7.65 6.07
CA ILE A 178 -9.47 9.03 6.17
C ILE A 178 -9.92 9.55 4.80
N VAL A 179 -11.00 10.33 4.81
CA VAL A 179 -11.46 11.09 3.64
C VAL A 179 -11.10 12.56 3.80
N VAL A 180 -10.46 13.12 2.76
CA VAL A 180 -10.00 14.50 2.72
C VAL A 180 -10.61 15.27 1.55
N GLN A 181 -10.43 16.58 1.51
CA GLN A 181 -10.91 17.40 0.41
C GLN A 181 -10.17 17.10 -0.90
N THR A 182 -10.86 17.34 -2.02
CA THR A 182 -10.25 17.23 -3.35
C THR A 182 -8.98 18.06 -3.44
N GLY A 183 -7.91 17.45 -3.96
CA GLY A 183 -6.60 18.08 -4.16
C GLY A 183 -5.68 18.06 -2.93
N THR A 184 -6.10 17.46 -1.81
CA THR A 184 -5.29 17.51 -0.57
C THR A 184 -4.71 16.16 -0.12
N SER A 185 -5.00 15.06 -0.81
CA SER A 185 -4.55 13.72 -0.39
C SER A 185 -3.02 13.59 -0.25
N MET A 186 -2.26 14.24 -1.12
CA MET A 186 -0.80 14.23 -1.05
C MET A 186 -0.27 15.01 0.15
N GLU A 187 -0.84 16.17 0.46
CA GLU A 187 -0.48 16.98 1.63
C GLU A 187 -0.69 16.16 2.91
N PHE A 188 -1.86 15.57 3.08
CA PHE A 188 -2.16 14.70 4.23
C PHE A 188 -1.25 13.45 4.29
N ALA A 189 -0.88 12.88 3.12
CA ALA A 189 0.05 11.74 3.08
C ALA A 189 1.46 12.13 3.57
N LEU A 190 1.95 13.30 3.17
CA LEU A 190 3.22 13.82 3.63
C LEU A 190 3.19 14.15 5.14
N GLU A 191 2.12 14.79 5.62
CA GLU A 191 1.94 15.06 7.05
C GLU A 191 1.91 13.75 7.87
N HIS A 192 1.19 12.74 7.40
CA HIS A 192 1.16 11.44 8.06
C HIS A 192 2.53 10.75 8.06
N ALA A 193 3.27 10.81 6.96
CA ALA A 193 4.63 10.31 6.89
C ALA A 193 5.56 11.02 7.88
N GLU A 194 5.43 12.34 8.05
CA GLU A 194 6.19 13.10 9.06
C GLU A 194 5.82 12.70 10.50
N VAL A 195 4.57 12.33 10.77
CA VAL A 195 4.19 11.76 12.08
C VAL A 195 4.88 10.42 12.30
N LEU A 196 4.92 9.55 11.29
CA LEU A 196 5.57 8.24 11.39
C LEU A 196 7.09 8.34 11.62
N LYS A 197 7.75 9.38 11.12
CA LYS A 197 9.17 9.65 11.36
C LYS A 197 9.54 9.89 12.84
N LYS A 198 8.57 10.21 13.69
CA LYS A 198 8.76 10.30 15.13
C LYS A 198 8.92 8.94 15.81
N SER A 199 8.74 7.85 15.10
CA SER A 199 8.89 6.49 15.59
C SER A 199 10.17 5.83 15.08
N ALA A 200 10.77 4.96 15.89
CA ALA A 200 11.98 4.23 15.52
C ALA A 200 11.70 3.31 14.30
N PRO A 201 12.48 3.38 13.21
CA PRO A 201 12.22 2.62 11.98
C PRO A 201 12.16 1.10 12.19
N LYS A 202 13.04 0.55 13.03
CA LYS A 202 13.02 -0.89 13.38
C LYS A 202 11.72 -1.29 14.09
N ALA A 203 11.20 -0.43 14.96
CA ALA A 203 9.95 -0.69 15.67
C ALA A 203 8.74 -0.65 14.70
N LEU A 204 8.70 0.31 13.78
CA LEU A 204 7.67 0.37 12.73
C LEU A 204 7.70 -0.89 11.86
N LYS A 205 8.90 -1.29 11.40
CA LYS A 205 9.09 -2.51 10.62
C LYS A 205 8.56 -3.73 11.37
N ALA A 206 9.01 -3.95 12.61
CA ALA A 206 8.59 -5.09 13.43
C ALA A 206 7.08 -5.08 13.67
N THR A 207 6.49 -3.92 13.93
CA THR A 207 5.04 -3.78 14.09
C THR A 207 4.30 -4.20 12.82
N LYS A 208 4.73 -3.74 11.65
CA LYS A 208 4.15 -4.11 10.36
C LYS A 208 4.26 -5.63 10.10
N GLU A 209 5.43 -6.21 10.36
CA GLU A 209 5.67 -7.65 10.20
C GLU A 209 4.76 -8.49 11.12
N ILE A 210 4.60 -8.09 12.37
CA ILE A 210 3.70 -8.78 13.32
C ILE A 210 2.24 -8.63 12.93
N ILE A 211 1.80 -7.44 12.50
CA ILE A 211 0.43 -7.24 12.00
C ILE A 211 0.17 -8.17 10.81
N ALA A 212 1.08 -8.24 9.84
CA ALA A 212 0.95 -9.14 8.69
C ALA A 212 0.95 -10.63 9.10
N ALA A 213 1.66 -11.00 10.15
CA ALA A 213 1.70 -12.35 10.69
C ALA A 213 0.36 -12.82 11.24
N THR A 214 -0.47 -11.91 11.78
CA THR A 214 -1.78 -12.25 12.37
C THR A 214 -2.75 -12.91 11.41
N SER A 215 -2.60 -12.68 10.11
CA SER A 215 -3.43 -13.29 9.06
C SER A 215 -2.86 -14.60 8.50
N LYS A 216 -1.63 -14.97 8.88
CA LYS A 216 -0.89 -16.10 8.28
C LYS A 216 -0.61 -17.23 9.27
N TYR A 217 -0.51 -16.90 10.56
CA TYR A 217 -0.04 -17.81 11.62
C TYR A 217 -1.06 -17.90 12.76
N SER A 218 -0.94 -18.96 13.56
CA SER A 218 -1.72 -19.11 14.78
C SER A 218 -1.38 -18.03 15.80
N TYR A 219 -2.27 -17.84 16.77
CA TYR A 219 -2.09 -16.87 17.85
C TYR A 219 -0.79 -17.12 18.65
N GLU A 220 -0.48 -18.39 18.91
CA GLU A 220 0.73 -18.81 19.61
C GLU A 220 2.00 -18.47 18.83
N GLU A 221 2.00 -18.73 17.51
CA GLU A 221 3.14 -18.42 16.63
C GLU A 221 3.39 -16.91 16.54
N VAL A 222 2.32 -16.11 16.43
CA VAL A 222 2.44 -14.64 16.41
C VAL A 222 2.99 -14.11 17.73
N ARG A 223 2.55 -14.65 18.86
CA ARG A 223 3.11 -14.29 20.18
C ARG A 223 4.58 -14.67 20.31
N GLN A 224 4.96 -15.85 19.81
CA GLN A 224 6.35 -16.26 19.82
C GLN A 224 7.20 -15.31 18.99
N GLN A 225 6.76 -14.92 17.80
CA GLN A 225 7.46 -13.93 16.97
C GLN A 225 7.63 -12.58 17.68
N GLN A 226 6.59 -12.09 18.38
CA GLN A 226 6.70 -10.86 19.20
C GLN A 226 7.74 -11.00 20.30
N HIS A 227 7.74 -12.14 21.01
CA HIS A 227 8.71 -12.44 22.06
C HIS A 227 10.14 -12.47 21.54
N ASP A 228 10.35 -13.04 20.34
CA ASP A 228 11.68 -13.19 19.75
C ASP A 228 12.24 -11.86 19.23
N ILE A 229 11.39 -10.97 18.70
CA ILE A 229 11.79 -9.67 18.14
C ILE A 229 12.03 -8.63 19.25
N PHE A 230 11.29 -8.69 20.35
CA PHE A 230 11.30 -7.64 21.38
C PHE A 230 12.69 -7.36 22.00
N PRO A 231 13.52 -8.37 22.35
CA PRO A 231 14.86 -8.11 22.89
C PRO A 231 15.76 -7.32 21.93
N ASP A 232 15.68 -7.58 20.62
CA ASP A 232 16.47 -6.86 19.62
C ASP A 232 16.08 -5.38 19.54
N LEU A 233 14.80 -5.07 19.71
CA LEU A 233 14.31 -3.70 19.78
C LEU A 233 14.72 -3.04 21.10
N TRP A 234 14.59 -3.74 22.22
CA TRP A 234 14.93 -3.24 23.55
C TRP A 234 16.42 -2.87 23.69
N PHE A 235 17.31 -3.69 23.17
CA PHE A 235 18.75 -3.44 23.21
C PHE A 235 19.27 -2.61 22.02
N SER A 236 18.38 -2.11 21.14
CA SER A 236 18.76 -1.27 20.02
C SER A 236 19.29 0.11 20.47
N LYS A 237 20.08 0.75 19.61
CA LYS A 237 20.53 2.12 19.85
C LYS A 237 19.38 3.13 19.82
N ASP A 238 18.36 2.87 19.01
CA ASP A 238 17.19 3.73 18.90
C ASP A 238 16.34 3.69 20.18
N HIS A 239 16.23 2.51 20.85
CA HIS A 239 15.56 2.45 22.15
C HIS A 239 16.33 3.23 23.23
N LYS A 240 17.65 3.08 23.28
CA LYS A 240 18.51 3.86 24.23
C LYS A 240 18.42 5.37 23.99
N GLU A 241 18.36 5.77 22.71
CA GLU A 241 18.13 7.17 22.36
C GLU A 241 16.76 7.67 22.82
N ALA A 242 15.71 6.84 22.66
CA ALA A 242 14.38 7.17 23.14
C ALA A 242 14.34 7.36 24.65
N GLU A 243 15.00 6.48 25.44
CA GLU A 243 15.12 6.61 26.90
C GLU A 243 15.85 7.89 27.32
N ALA A 244 16.98 8.20 26.65
CA ALA A 244 17.75 9.41 26.91
C ALA A 244 16.94 10.68 26.56
N ALA A 245 16.32 10.70 25.38
CA ALA A 245 15.49 11.80 24.93
C ALA A 245 14.31 12.07 25.86
N PHE A 246 13.66 10.99 26.36
CA PHE A 246 12.59 11.11 27.34
C PHE A 246 13.07 11.75 28.66
N ALA A 247 14.22 11.29 29.19
CA ALA A 247 14.80 11.84 30.42
C ALA A 247 15.19 13.33 30.25
N GLU A 248 15.71 13.69 29.07
CA GLU A 248 16.15 15.04 28.71
C GLU A 248 15.01 15.95 28.21
N LYS A 249 13.78 15.43 28.09
CA LYS A 249 12.58 16.14 27.57
C LYS A 249 12.80 16.77 26.19
N ARG A 250 13.48 16.05 25.30
CA ARG A 250 13.69 16.41 23.88
C ARG A 250 13.11 15.38 22.92
N ALA A 251 13.02 15.72 21.65
CA ALA A 251 12.68 14.75 20.63
C ALA A 251 13.84 13.76 20.40
N PRO A 252 13.56 12.44 20.23
CA PRO A 252 14.58 11.47 19.90
C PRO A 252 15.07 11.62 18.44
N ILE A 253 16.32 11.22 18.19
CA ILE A 253 16.92 11.20 16.85
C ILE A 253 17.28 9.77 16.50
N PHE A 254 16.38 9.08 15.83
CA PHE A 254 16.56 7.69 15.45
C PHE A 254 17.52 7.53 14.27
N LYS A 255 18.34 6.48 14.29
CA LYS A 255 19.36 6.21 13.28
C LYS A 255 19.23 4.81 12.66
N ASN A 256 18.13 4.11 12.95
CA ASN A 256 17.85 2.75 12.45
C ASN A 256 18.96 1.74 12.81
N LYS A 257 19.48 1.78 14.05
CA LYS A 257 20.62 0.98 14.53
C LYS A 257 20.33 0.22 15.82
#